data_56fdcbe7fc639d7a5fd65caf2223e117
#
_entry.id   56fdcbe7fc639d7a5fd65caf2223e117
#
_cell.length_a   1.000
_cell.length_b   1.000
_cell.length_c   1.000
_cell.angle_alpha   90.00
_cell.angle_beta   90.00
_cell.angle_gamma   90.00
#
_symmetry.space_group_name_H-M   'P 1'
#
loop_
_entity.id
_entity.type
_entity.pdbx_description
1 polymer ?
#
loop_
_entity_poly.entity_id
_entity_poly.type
_entity_poly.pdbx_seq_one_letter_code
_entity_poly.pdbx_strand_id
1 'polypeptide(L)'
;MCIRHSVSSATELAQIKAGNTINLRDAFLGLQNGCIGEVCTLAILIGFAYLLIRKVISPRIPLIYMASTVVFVVLFALVKGREMDFSGMVNFALGNLLTGGLMSGAVFMATDYTTSPITKTGQVIYAILIGFLTAIFRVLGSSAEGVSYAIIISNLVVPLIEKITVPKAFGMRKKEEV
;
A
#
# COMPACT_ATOMS: atom_id res chain seq x y z
N MET A 1 33.70 -24.31 0.02
CA MET A 1 33.17 -22.97 -0.34
C MET A 1 31.88 -23.19 -1.11
N CYS A 2 30.73 -23.26 -0.41
CA CYS A 2 29.44 -23.48 -1.06
C CYS A 2 28.99 -22.17 -1.69
N ILE A 3 29.06 -22.09 -3.00
CA ILE A 3 28.40 -21.04 -3.78
C ILE A 3 26.90 -21.33 -3.62
N ARG A 4 26.21 -20.59 -2.77
CA ARG A 4 24.75 -20.53 -2.83
C ARG A 4 24.41 -19.94 -4.18
N HIS A 5 23.95 -20.79 -5.09
CA HIS A 5 23.24 -20.32 -6.26
C HIS A 5 22.05 -19.50 -5.77
N SER A 6 22.12 -18.20 -5.94
CA SER A 6 20.93 -17.34 -5.80
C SER A 6 20.00 -17.72 -6.93
N VAL A 7 19.12 -18.67 -6.67
CA VAL A 7 18.01 -18.96 -7.59
C VAL A 7 17.16 -17.70 -7.55
N SER A 8 17.17 -16.93 -8.63
CA SER A 8 16.20 -15.85 -8.84
C SER A 8 14.84 -16.50 -9.02
N SER A 9 14.17 -16.79 -7.90
CA SER A 9 12.80 -17.28 -7.95
C SER A 9 11.85 -16.09 -8.12
N ALA A 10 10.76 -16.32 -8.86
CA ALA A 10 9.69 -15.33 -8.97
C ALA A 10 9.25 -14.91 -7.56
N THR A 11 9.08 -13.59 -7.34
CA THR A 11 8.58 -13.06 -6.07
C THR A 11 7.25 -13.73 -5.74
N GLU A 12 6.94 -13.90 -4.45
CA GLU A 12 5.68 -14.55 -4.02
C GLU A 12 4.45 -13.83 -4.57
N LEU A 13 4.55 -12.53 -4.80
CA LEU A 13 3.50 -11.77 -5.47
C LEU A 13 3.24 -12.27 -6.91
N ALA A 14 4.27 -12.71 -7.63
CA ALA A 14 4.11 -13.33 -8.95
C ALA A 14 3.43 -14.70 -8.85
N GLN A 15 3.69 -15.45 -7.78
CA GLN A 15 3.01 -16.72 -7.51
C GLN A 15 1.52 -16.51 -7.18
N ILE A 16 1.17 -15.48 -6.41
CA ILE A 16 -0.23 -15.08 -6.16
C ILE A 16 -0.94 -14.73 -7.47
N LYS A 17 -0.26 -14.01 -8.37
CA LYS A 17 -0.81 -13.68 -9.69
C LYS A 17 -1.08 -14.94 -10.52
N ALA A 18 -0.21 -15.94 -10.43
CA ALA A 18 -0.37 -17.23 -11.08
C ALA A 18 -1.49 -18.11 -10.45
N GLY A 19 -2.05 -17.69 -9.31
CA GLY A 19 -3.14 -18.44 -8.64
C GLY A 19 -2.67 -19.42 -7.58
N ASN A 20 -1.38 -19.45 -7.25
CA ASN A 20 -0.86 -20.30 -6.21
C ASN A 20 -1.19 -19.76 -4.81
N THR A 21 -1.47 -20.66 -3.88
CA THR A 21 -1.65 -20.31 -2.46
C THR A 21 -0.29 -20.15 -1.79
N ILE A 22 -0.15 -19.12 -0.95
CA ILE A 22 1.07 -18.86 -0.19
C ILE A 22 0.87 -19.27 1.27
N ASN A 23 1.96 -19.68 1.91
CA ASN A 23 2.01 -19.86 3.35
C ASN A 23 2.03 -18.50 4.06
N LEU A 24 0.89 -18.05 4.55
CA LEU A 24 0.75 -16.77 5.25
C LEU A 24 1.68 -16.64 6.46
N ARG A 25 2.03 -17.76 7.11
CA ARG A 25 2.96 -17.79 8.24
C ARG A 25 4.37 -17.41 7.80
N ASP A 26 4.84 -17.95 6.70
CA ASP A 26 6.17 -17.69 6.16
C ASP A 26 6.28 -16.24 5.67
N ALA A 27 5.21 -15.73 5.05
CA ALA A 27 5.09 -14.33 4.67
C ALA A 27 5.12 -13.37 5.88
N PHE A 28 4.49 -13.75 6.98
CA PHE A 28 4.47 -12.93 8.20
C PHE A 28 5.84 -12.92 8.92
N LEU A 29 6.52 -14.06 8.98
CA LEU A 29 7.82 -14.21 9.66
C LEU A 29 9.01 -13.77 8.79
N GLY A 30 8.80 -13.57 7.50
CA GLY A 30 9.87 -13.17 6.59
C GLY A 30 10.71 -14.32 6.05
N LEU A 31 10.18 -15.54 6.06
CA LEU A 31 10.81 -16.73 5.46
C LEU A 31 10.49 -16.86 3.97
N GLN A 32 10.31 -15.73 3.29
CA GLN A 32 9.92 -15.65 1.88
C GLN A 32 11.00 -14.94 1.05
N ASN A 33 10.96 -15.18 -0.27
CA ASN A 33 11.82 -14.49 -1.21
C ASN A 33 11.26 -13.09 -1.51
N GLY A 34 12.05 -12.07 -1.25
CA GLY A 34 11.65 -10.68 -1.47
C GLY A 34 12.82 -9.71 -1.35
N CYS A 35 12.56 -8.42 -1.53
CA CYS A 35 13.58 -7.39 -1.39
C CYS A 35 13.97 -7.15 0.07
N ILE A 36 15.22 -6.74 0.29
CA ILE A 36 15.73 -6.43 1.63
C ILE A 36 14.90 -5.29 2.25
N GLY A 37 14.41 -5.51 3.47
CA GLY A 37 13.64 -4.50 4.22
C GLY A 37 12.12 -4.63 4.13
N GLU A 38 11.58 -5.46 3.24
CA GLU A 38 10.13 -5.67 3.12
C GLU A 38 9.66 -7.09 3.46
N VAL A 39 10.60 -8.02 3.60
CA VAL A 39 10.31 -9.45 3.75
C VAL A 39 9.63 -9.77 5.07
N CYS A 40 10.06 -9.17 6.18
CA CYS A 40 9.55 -9.47 7.51
C CYS A 40 8.46 -8.49 7.94
N THR A 41 7.20 -8.89 7.78
CA THR A 41 6.04 -8.10 8.21
C THR A 41 6.04 -7.82 9.71
N LEU A 42 6.48 -8.78 10.52
CA LEU A 42 6.57 -8.61 11.97
C LEU A 42 7.50 -7.45 12.36
N ALA A 43 8.68 -7.37 11.74
CA ALA A 43 9.64 -6.29 12.00
C ALA A 43 9.07 -4.91 11.61
N ILE A 44 8.36 -4.84 10.48
CA ILE A 44 7.68 -3.62 10.03
C ILE A 44 6.61 -3.20 11.02
N LEU A 45 5.82 -4.14 11.56
CA LEU A 45 4.78 -3.85 12.56
C LEU A 45 5.38 -3.36 13.89
N ILE A 46 6.51 -3.92 14.33
CA ILE A 46 7.23 -3.43 15.51
C ILE A 46 7.71 -1.99 15.29
N GLY A 47 8.31 -1.71 14.14
CA GLY A 47 8.71 -0.36 13.75
C GLY A 47 7.53 0.61 13.69
N PHE A 48 6.41 0.18 13.12
CA PHE A 48 5.17 0.95 13.08
C PHE A 48 4.63 1.26 14.49
N ALA A 49 4.58 0.26 15.37
CA ALA A 49 4.16 0.44 16.76
C ALA A 49 5.06 1.46 17.50
N TYR A 50 6.37 1.37 17.32
CA TYR A 50 7.30 2.33 17.88
C TYR A 50 7.04 3.76 17.40
N LEU A 51 6.85 3.97 16.10
CA LEU A 51 6.56 5.28 15.52
C LEU A 51 5.22 5.85 15.98
N LEU A 52 4.21 5.00 16.20
CA LEU A 52 2.92 5.40 16.78
C LEU A 52 3.04 5.84 18.24
N ILE A 53 3.76 5.08 19.07
CA ILE A 53 4.00 5.40 20.48
C ILE A 53 4.73 6.74 20.59
N ARG A 54 5.72 6.96 19.74
CA ARG A 54 6.46 8.22 19.65
C ARG A 54 5.67 9.37 19.02
N LYS A 55 4.45 9.10 18.53
CA LYS A 55 3.58 10.08 17.84
C LYS A 55 4.25 10.79 16.65
N VAL A 56 5.17 10.11 15.99
CA VAL A 56 5.88 10.64 14.80
C VAL A 56 4.96 10.61 13.59
N ILE A 57 4.16 9.55 13.45
CA ILE A 57 3.23 9.37 12.33
C ILE A 57 1.80 9.22 12.81
N SER A 58 0.83 9.65 11.98
CA SER A 58 -0.58 9.40 12.22
C SER A 58 -1.00 8.04 11.64
N PRO A 59 -1.77 7.22 12.37
CA PRO A 59 -2.18 5.90 11.90
C PRO A 59 -3.18 5.94 10.73
N ARG A 60 -3.72 7.12 10.39
CA ARG A 60 -4.77 7.28 9.39
C ARG A 60 -4.33 6.84 8.00
N ILE A 61 -3.18 7.36 7.53
CA ILE A 61 -2.68 7.08 6.18
C ILE A 61 -2.42 5.58 6.00
N PRO A 62 -1.59 4.91 6.84
CA PRO A 62 -1.30 3.49 6.64
C PRO A 62 -2.54 2.60 6.75
N LEU A 63 -3.42 2.86 7.72
CA LEU A 63 -4.61 2.03 7.91
C LEU A 63 -5.59 2.17 6.75
N ILE A 64 -5.88 3.39 6.30
CA ILE A 64 -6.79 3.62 5.18
C ILE A 64 -6.18 3.11 3.88
N TYR A 65 -4.88 3.29 3.68
CA TYR A 65 -4.18 2.76 2.50
C TYR A 65 -4.25 1.23 2.43
N MET A 66 -3.93 0.52 3.52
CA MET A 66 -4.04 -0.94 3.58
C MET A 66 -5.47 -1.42 3.33
N ALA A 67 -6.45 -0.80 4.00
CA ALA A 67 -7.86 -1.16 3.84
C ALA A 67 -8.35 -0.91 2.39
N SER A 68 -8.06 0.25 1.82
CA SER A 68 -8.45 0.59 0.45
C SER A 68 -7.79 -0.35 -0.58
N THR A 69 -6.51 -0.70 -0.39
CA THR A 69 -5.83 -1.64 -1.29
C THR A 69 -6.50 -3.01 -1.26
N VAL A 70 -6.83 -3.54 -0.08
CA VAL A 70 -7.53 -4.82 0.05
C VAL A 70 -8.87 -4.77 -0.68
N VAL A 71 -9.66 -3.73 -0.46
CA VAL A 71 -10.97 -3.57 -1.12
C VAL A 71 -10.83 -3.53 -2.63
N PHE A 72 -9.93 -2.71 -3.17
CA PHE A 72 -9.76 -2.58 -4.62
C PHE A 72 -9.13 -3.82 -5.27
N VAL A 73 -8.19 -4.50 -4.60
CA VAL A 73 -7.60 -5.74 -5.10
C VAL A 73 -8.66 -6.85 -5.21
N VAL A 74 -9.52 -6.99 -4.20
CA VAL A 74 -10.65 -7.94 -4.23
C VAL A 74 -11.64 -7.55 -5.32
N LEU A 75 -12.02 -6.28 -5.41
CA LEU A 75 -12.94 -5.78 -6.43
C LEU A 75 -12.45 -6.09 -7.85
N PHE A 76 -11.18 -5.78 -8.15
CA PHE A 76 -10.60 -6.05 -9.47
C PHE A 76 -10.44 -7.55 -9.75
N ALA A 77 -10.18 -8.38 -8.73
CA ALA A 77 -10.14 -9.83 -8.89
C ALA A 77 -11.52 -10.39 -9.28
N LEU A 78 -12.60 -9.89 -8.66
CA LEU A 78 -13.98 -10.26 -9.00
C LEU A 78 -14.35 -9.80 -10.42
N VAL A 79 -14.00 -8.58 -10.80
CA VAL A 79 -14.26 -8.05 -12.15
C VAL A 79 -13.53 -8.86 -13.24
N LYS A 80 -12.34 -9.40 -12.93
CA LYS A 80 -11.60 -10.31 -13.83
C LYS A 80 -12.22 -11.71 -13.93
N GLY A 81 -13.35 -11.95 -13.28
CA GLY A 81 -14.02 -13.27 -13.30
C GLY A 81 -13.25 -14.36 -12.58
N ARG A 82 -12.43 -14.00 -11.60
CA ARG A 82 -11.71 -14.99 -10.78
C ARG A 82 -12.70 -15.58 -9.77
N GLU A 83 -13.26 -16.73 -10.12
CA GLU A 83 -14.11 -17.48 -9.18
C GLU A 83 -13.22 -17.99 -8.03
N MET A 84 -13.35 -17.35 -6.89
CA MET A 84 -12.66 -17.74 -5.66
C MET A 84 -13.69 -18.06 -4.60
N ASP A 85 -13.49 -19.19 -3.93
CA ASP A 85 -14.18 -19.49 -2.69
C ASP A 85 -13.83 -18.42 -1.63
N PHE A 86 -14.69 -18.22 -0.64
CA PHE A 86 -14.49 -17.20 0.40
C PHE A 86 -13.11 -17.32 1.07
N SER A 87 -12.65 -18.55 1.35
CA SER A 87 -11.33 -18.79 1.92
C SER A 87 -10.19 -18.42 0.95
N GLY A 88 -10.38 -18.66 -0.33
CA GLY A 88 -9.45 -18.26 -1.39
C GLY A 88 -9.35 -16.74 -1.52
N MET A 89 -10.47 -16.03 -1.41
CA MET A 89 -10.51 -14.56 -1.45
C MET A 89 -9.80 -13.93 -0.27
N VAL A 90 -9.97 -14.47 0.93
CA VAL A 90 -9.26 -14.01 2.14
C VAL A 90 -7.76 -14.24 2.02
N ASN A 91 -7.33 -15.43 1.58
CA ASN A 91 -5.93 -15.74 1.34
C ASN A 91 -5.30 -14.83 0.27
N PHE A 92 -6.04 -14.56 -0.80
CA PHE A 92 -5.60 -13.65 -1.86
C PHE A 92 -5.43 -12.22 -1.35
N ALA A 93 -6.39 -11.72 -0.57
CA ALA A 93 -6.34 -10.38 0.03
C ALA A 93 -5.19 -10.24 1.03
N LEU A 94 -5.05 -11.20 1.97
CA LEU A 94 -3.98 -11.24 2.96
C LEU A 94 -2.62 -11.44 2.31
N GLY A 95 -2.52 -12.31 1.32
CA GLY A 95 -1.29 -12.51 0.56
C GLY A 95 -0.84 -11.21 -0.10
N ASN A 96 -1.74 -10.49 -0.77
CA ASN A 96 -1.42 -9.19 -1.35
C ASN A 96 -1.06 -8.13 -0.30
N LEU A 97 -1.59 -8.21 0.91
CA LEU A 97 -1.25 -7.29 2.00
C LEU A 97 0.16 -7.55 2.55
N LEU A 98 0.50 -8.83 2.76
CA LEU A 98 1.75 -9.25 3.43
C LEU A 98 2.95 -9.32 2.48
N THR A 99 2.72 -9.35 1.15
CA THR A 99 3.79 -9.48 0.16
C THR A 99 3.97 -8.23 -0.71
N GLY A 100 5.13 -8.11 -1.35
CA GLY A 100 5.41 -7.08 -2.35
C GLY A 100 5.50 -5.67 -1.79
N GLY A 101 6.10 -5.50 -0.61
CA GLY A 101 6.46 -4.21 -0.05
C GLY A 101 5.30 -3.28 0.32
N LEU A 102 4.05 -3.77 0.33
CA LEU A 102 2.90 -2.92 0.64
C LEU A 102 2.96 -2.43 2.08
N MET A 103 3.32 -3.30 3.02
CA MET A 103 3.42 -2.92 4.45
C MET A 103 4.52 -1.88 4.68
N SER A 104 5.71 -2.07 4.08
CA SER A 104 6.80 -1.10 4.18
C SER A 104 6.44 0.22 3.49
N GLY A 105 5.83 0.16 2.31
CA GLY A 105 5.33 1.32 1.60
C GLY A 105 4.28 2.10 2.37
N ALA A 106 3.33 1.41 3.01
CA ALA A 106 2.27 2.03 3.79
C ALA A 106 2.79 2.71 5.07
N VAL A 107 3.76 2.07 5.75
CA VAL A 107 4.25 2.54 7.05
C VAL A 107 5.32 3.60 6.91
N PHE A 108 6.28 3.44 5.98
CA PHE A 108 7.45 4.30 5.90
C PHE A 108 7.43 5.26 4.72
N MET A 109 6.88 4.86 3.56
CA MET A 109 6.89 5.70 2.37
C MET A 109 5.67 6.62 2.26
N ALA A 110 4.45 6.09 2.48
CA ALA A 110 3.23 6.87 2.36
C ALA A 110 3.00 7.84 3.53
N THR A 111 3.70 7.65 4.65
CA THR A 111 3.65 8.54 5.82
C THR A 111 4.75 9.57 5.86
N ASP A 112 5.49 9.74 4.77
CA ASP A 112 6.54 10.74 4.70
C ASP A 112 5.97 12.14 4.96
N TYR A 113 6.59 12.85 5.90
CA TYR A 113 6.12 14.15 6.38
C TYR A 113 6.14 15.24 5.31
N THR A 114 7.03 15.12 4.34
CA THR A 114 7.23 16.14 3.31
C THR A 114 6.28 16.02 2.13
N THR A 115 5.82 14.81 1.84
CA THR A 115 5.02 14.50 0.64
C THR A 115 3.56 14.19 0.94
N SER A 116 3.21 13.92 2.22
CA SER A 116 1.82 13.62 2.59
C SER A 116 1.00 14.88 2.85
N PRO A 117 -0.33 14.88 2.57
CA PRO A 117 -1.20 16.02 2.81
C PRO A 117 -1.30 16.39 4.29
N ILE A 118 -1.33 17.70 4.57
CA ILE A 118 -1.43 18.25 5.93
C ILE A 118 -2.85 18.09 6.49
N THR A 119 -3.88 18.20 5.63
CA THR A 119 -5.28 18.16 6.06
C THR A 119 -5.77 16.75 6.33
N LYS A 120 -6.60 16.58 7.36
CA LYS A 120 -7.16 15.24 7.69
C LYS A 120 -7.96 14.64 6.54
N THR A 121 -8.75 15.45 5.84
CA THR A 121 -9.52 15.04 4.67
C THR A 121 -8.61 14.70 3.50
N GLY A 122 -7.55 15.50 3.28
CA GLY A 122 -6.54 15.23 2.27
C GLY A 122 -5.82 13.90 2.49
N GLN A 123 -5.49 13.56 3.74
CA GLN A 123 -4.87 12.27 4.10
C GLN A 123 -5.76 11.09 3.72
N VAL A 124 -7.07 11.19 3.91
CA VAL A 124 -8.03 10.13 3.53
C VAL A 124 -8.08 9.97 2.01
N ILE A 125 -8.24 11.07 1.28
CA ILE A 125 -8.28 11.06 -0.19
C ILE A 125 -6.98 10.49 -0.77
N TYR A 126 -5.85 10.94 -0.24
CA TYR A 126 -4.53 10.49 -0.63
C TYR A 126 -4.34 8.98 -0.40
N ALA A 127 -4.71 8.48 0.78
CA ALA A 127 -4.57 7.07 1.11
C ALA A 127 -5.47 6.17 0.24
N ILE A 128 -6.69 6.62 -0.10
CA ILE A 128 -7.59 5.91 -1.02
C ILE A 128 -6.99 5.91 -2.43
N LEU A 129 -6.44 7.03 -2.89
CA LEU A 129 -5.82 7.16 -4.20
C LEU A 129 -4.62 6.21 -4.35
N ILE A 130 -3.73 6.16 -3.35
CA ILE A 130 -2.60 5.22 -3.36
C ILE A 130 -3.12 3.78 -3.40
N GLY A 131 -4.11 3.43 -2.58
CA GLY A 131 -4.69 2.09 -2.55
C GLY A 131 -5.28 1.67 -3.89
N PHE A 132 -5.99 2.57 -4.55
CA PHE A 132 -6.54 2.36 -5.89
C PHE A 132 -5.45 2.14 -6.94
N LEU A 133 -4.43 3.00 -7.00
CA LEU A 133 -3.33 2.87 -7.94
C LEU A 133 -2.51 1.60 -7.68
N THR A 134 -2.24 1.28 -6.41
CA THR A 134 -1.56 0.02 -6.04
C THR A 134 -2.32 -1.20 -6.52
N ALA A 135 -3.65 -1.22 -6.36
CA ALA A 135 -4.49 -2.32 -6.82
C ALA A 135 -4.46 -2.45 -8.36
N ILE A 136 -4.49 -1.34 -9.09
CA ILE A 136 -4.35 -1.33 -10.55
C ILE A 136 -3.00 -1.95 -10.95
N PHE A 137 -1.89 -1.45 -10.40
CA PHE A 137 -0.57 -1.97 -10.77
C PHE A 137 -0.39 -3.44 -10.41
N ARG A 138 -0.98 -3.89 -9.31
CA ARG A 138 -0.89 -5.29 -8.87
C ARG A 138 -1.75 -6.24 -9.70
N VAL A 139 -2.97 -5.86 -10.03
CA VAL A 139 -3.92 -6.75 -10.73
C VAL A 139 -3.81 -6.63 -12.25
N LEU A 140 -3.61 -5.42 -12.77
CA LEU A 140 -3.56 -5.13 -14.20
C LEU A 140 -2.12 -5.01 -14.73
N GLY A 141 -1.18 -4.55 -13.90
CA GLY A 141 0.21 -4.35 -14.29
C GLY A 141 0.97 -5.66 -14.46
N SER A 142 1.97 -5.65 -15.34
CA SER A 142 2.94 -6.75 -15.49
C SER A 142 4.00 -6.75 -14.39
N SER A 143 4.23 -5.60 -13.74
CA SER A 143 5.20 -5.46 -12.66
C SER A 143 4.71 -6.15 -11.38
N ALA A 144 5.63 -6.86 -10.70
CA ALA A 144 5.34 -7.46 -9.40
C ALA A 144 5.20 -6.39 -8.30
N GLU A 145 5.93 -5.28 -8.43
CA GLU A 145 6.04 -4.24 -7.40
C GLU A 145 5.51 -2.90 -7.91
N GLY A 146 4.22 -2.67 -7.71
CA GLY A 146 3.57 -1.41 -8.11
C GLY A 146 3.43 -0.37 -7.00
N VAL A 147 3.83 -0.70 -5.76
CA VAL A 147 3.63 0.16 -4.59
C VAL A 147 4.39 1.47 -4.71
N SER A 148 5.68 1.40 -5.04
CA SER A 148 6.54 2.59 -5.16
C SER A 148 6.03 3.53 -6.26
N TYR A 149 5.61 3.00 -7.40
CA TYR A 149 5.04 3.80 -8.50
C TYR A 149 3.73 4.46 -8.08
N ALA A 150 2.86 3.72 -7.38
CA ALA A 150 1.60 4.27 -6.87
C ALA A 150 1.84 5.45 -5.92
N ILE A 151 2.81 5.33 -5.01
CA ILE A 151 3.15 6.38 -4.07
C ILE A 151 3.73 7.60 -4.79
N ILE A 152 4.66 7.41 -5.72
CA ILE A 152 5.27 8.52 -6.49
C ILE A 152 4.20 9.30 -7.27
N ILE A 153 3.32 8.60 -7.98
CA ILE A 153 2.24 9.24 -8.74
C ILE A 153 1.29 9.98 -7.79
N SER A 154 0.93 9.36 -6.67
CA SER A 154 0.05 10.00 -5.69
C SER A 154 0.66 11.24 -5.07
N ASN A 155 1.98 11.24 -4.82
CA ASN A 155 2.70 12.41 -4.29
C ASN A 155 2.64 13.61 -5.27
N LEU A 156 2.65 13.36 -6.59
CA LEU A 156 2.47 14.42 -7.58
C LEU A 156 1.07 15.05 -7.53
N VAL A 157 0.06 14.31 -7.04
CA VAL A 157 -1.33 14.77 -6.93
C VAL A 157 -1.58 15.52 -5.61
N VAL A 158 -0.69 15.38 -4.61
CA VAL A 158 -0.86 16.02 -3.29
C VAL A 158 -1.13 17.53 -3.35
N PRO A 159 -0.40 18.34 -4.14
CA PRO A 159 -0.68 19.78 -4.22
C PRO A 159 -2.11 20.07 -4.71
N LEU A 160 -2.64 19.22 -5.58
CA LEU A 160 -4.01 19.32 -6.08
C LEU A 160 -5.03 18.99 -4.98
N ILE A 161 -4.77 17.93 -4.21
CA ILE A 161 -5.58 17.53 -3.05
C ILE A 161 -5.60 18.65 -2.01
N GLU A 162 -4.46 19.25 -1.72
CA GLU A 162 -4.36 20.34 -0.75
C GLU A 162 -5.12 21.57 -1.21
N LYS A 163 -5.05 21.94 -2.48
CA LYS A 163 -5.80 23.08 -3.02
C LYS A 163 -7.32 22.94 -2.79
N ILE A 164 -7.83 21.72 -2.77
CA ILE A 164 -9.27 21.46 -2.55
C ILE A 164 -9.58 21.32 -1.05
N THR A 165 -8.66 20.77 -0.25
CA THR A 165 -8.92 20.37 1.13
C THR A 165 -8.47 21.40 2.18
N VAL A 166 -7.60 22.36 1.81
CA VAL A 166 -7.18 23.43 2.73
C VAL A 166 -8.35 24.38 2.98
N PRO A 167 -8.75 24.59 4.25
CA PRO A 167 -9.81 25.53 4.58
C PRO A 167 -9.37 26.95 4.23
N LYS A 168 -10.31 27.78 3.76
CA LYS A 168 -10.05 29.18 3.45
C LYS A 168 -9.54 29.91 4.71
N ALA A 169 -8.50 30.73 4.55
CA ALA A 169 -7.95 31.51 5.64
C ALA A 169 -9.00 32.44 6.24
N PHE A 170 -8.97 32.62 7.56
CA PHE A 170 -9.84 33.55 8.27
C PHE A 170 -9.66 34.97 7.68
N GLY A 171 -10.76 35.65 7.36
CA GLY A 171 -10.74 37.04 6.86
C GLY A 171 -10.72 37.19 5.33
N MET A 172 -10.62 36.14 4.54
CA MET A 172 -10.81 36.27 3.09
C MET A 172 -12.32 36.40 2.77
N ARG A 173 -12.75 37.60 2.40
CA ARG A 173 -14.07 37.83 1.76
C ARG A 173 -14.14 36.99 0.48
N LYS A 174 -15.28 36.32 0.26
CA LYS A 174 -15.63 35.77 -1.05
C LYS A 174 -15.45 36.89 -2.08
N LYS A 175 -14.54 36.77 -3.03
CA LYS A 175 -14.65 37.54 -4.26
C LYS A 175 -15.92 37.09 -4.92
N GLU A 176 -16.92 37.96 -4.92
CA GLU A 176 -18.06 37.81 -5.80
C GLU A 176 -17.50 37.88 -7.22
N GLU A 177 -17.71 36.80 -7.97
CA GLU A 177 -17.48 36.81 -9.42
C GLU A 177 -18.55 37.74 -10.00
N VAL A 178 -18.06 38.87 -10.56
CA VAL A 178 -18.83 39.74 -11.46
C VAL A 178 -18.69 39.19 -12.86
#